data_047d06baf0fe457b52c2a3d8aa93d409
#
_entry.id   047d06baf0fe457b52c2a3d8aa93d409
#
_cell.length_a   1.000
_cell.length_b   1.000
_cell.length_c   1.000
_cell.angle_alpha   90.00
_cell.angle_beta   90.00
_cell.angle_gamma   90.00
#
_symmetry.space_group_name_H-M   'P 1'
#
loop_
_entity.id
_entity.type
_entity.pdbx_description
1 polymer ?
#
loop_
_entity_poly.entity_id
_entity_poly.type
_entity_poly.pdbx_seq_one_letter_code
_entity_poly.pdbx_strand_id
1 'polypeptide(L)'
;GPHMASGTILLDLAPEDKEYQSVEEEMQSTIREHRDGGNAGGIFNRYNVIRIQKVVNKKLRERFCHRQKEVSEENHNHHNERMLFHGSPFINAIIHKGFDERHAYIGGMFGAGIYFAENSSKSNQYVYGIGGGTGCPTHKDRSCYICHRQMLFCRVTLGKSFLQFSTMKMAHAPPGHHSVIGRPSVNGLAYAEYVIYRGEQAYPEYLITYQIMKP
;
A
#
# COMPACT_ATOMS: atom_id res chain seq x y z
N GLY A 1 -14.13 8.14 -27.22
CA GLY A 1 -14.96 6.99 -27.27
C GLY A 1 -15.80 6.86 -26.02
N PRO A 2 -16.73 5.94 -25.98
CA PRO A 2 -17.53 5.78 -24.78
C PRO A 2 -16.60 5.50 -23.61
N HIS A 3 -16.76 6.29 -22.56
CA HIS A 3 -16.01 6.06 -21.35
C HIS A 3 -16.47 4.74 -20.77
N MET A 4 -15.58 3.78 -20.75
CA MET A 4 -15.82 2.53 -20.03
C MET A 4 -15.85 2.87 -18.55
N ALA A 5 -17.04 2.95 -17.99
CA ALA A 5 -17.18 3.16 -16.56
C ALA A 5 -16.53 1.99 -15.84
N SER A 6 -15.55 2.26 -14.96
CA SER A 6 -14.87 1.23 -14.20
C SER A 6 -15.75 0.64 -13.10
N GLY A 7 -16.84 1.29 -12.76
CA GLY A 7 -17.69 0.96 -11.63
C GLY A 7 -17.16 1.47 -10.29
N THR A 8 -16.06 2.19 -10.29
CA THR A 8 -15.52 2.77 -9.04
C THR A 8 -16.18 4.10 -8.73
N ILE A 9 -16.64 4.21 -7.49
CA ILE A 9 -17.14 5.46 -6.91
C ILE A 9 -16.20 5.86 -5.79
N LEU A 10 -15.82 7.14 -5.74
CA LEU A 10 -15.01 7.70 -4.67
C LEU A 10 -15.92 8.55 -3.78
N LEU A 11 -16.02 8.17 -2.51
CA LEU A 11 -16.84 8.89 -1.52
C LEU A 11 -15.94 9.71 -0.61
N ASP A 12 -16.12 11.02 -0.60
CA ASP A 12 -15.39 11.91 0.30
C ASP A 12 -15.82 11.67 1.74
N LEU A 13 -14.87 11.45 2.64
CA LEU A 13 -15.13 11.43 4.07
C LEU A 13 -14.95 12.84 4.63
N ALA A 14 -15.88 13.25 5.49
CA ALA A 14 -15.76 14.54 6.17
C ALA A 14 -14.65 14.45 7.23
N PRO A 15 -13.87 15.54 7.43
CA PRO A 15 -12.82 15.54 8.47
C PRO A 15 -13.35 15.31 9.89
N GLU A 16 -14.64 15.58 10.13
CA GLU A 16 -15.29 15.36 11.42
C GLU A 16 -15.69 13.90 11.64
N ASP A 17 -15.70 13.10 10.57
CA ASP A 17 -16.07 11.68 10.64
C ASP A 17 -15.00 10.89 11.38
N LYS A 18 -15.42 9.99 12.26
CA LYS A 18 -14.53 9.12 13.01
C LYS A 18 -13.68 8.23 12.08
N GLU A 19 -14.24 7.84 10.95
CA GLU A 19 -13.54 7.02 9.96
C GLU A 19 -12.37 7.80 9.37
N TYR A 20 -12.59 9.07 9.00
CA TYR A 20 -11.51 9.96 8.52
C TYR A 20 -10.43 10.11 9.59
N GLN A 21 -10.83 10.41 10.82
CA GLN A 21 -9.91 10.65 11.93
C GLN A 21 -9.05 9.43 12.23
N SER A 22 -9.64 8.23 12.16
CA SER A 22 -8.94 6.96 12.39
C SER A 22 -7.89 6.71 11.32
N VAL A 23 -8.22 6.94 10.05
CA VAL A 23 -7.29 6.77 8.93
C VAL A 23 -6.14 7.79 9.02
N GLU A 24 -6.47 9.05 9.28
CA GLU A 24 -5.43 10.09 9.45
C GLU A 24 -4.51 9.77 10.62
N GLU A 25 -5.05 9.34 11.75
CA GLU A 25 -4.25 8.98 12.93
C GLU A 25 -3.27 7.85 12.61
N GLU A 26 -3.73 6.81 11.94
CA GLU A 26 -2.85 5.70 11.53
C GLU A 26 -1.75 6.18 10.58
N MET A 27 -2.09 7.07 9.66
CA MET A 27 -1.13 7.64 8.72
C MET A 27 -0.07 8.47 9.44
N GLN A 28 -0.49 9.38 10.34
CA GLN A 28 0.42 10.29 11.05
C GLN A 28 1.28 9.57 12.09
N SER A 29 0.71 8.62 12.81
CA SER A 29 1.39 7.93 13.91
C SER A 29 2.41 6.90 13.42
N THR A 30 2.40 6.53 12.15
CA THR A 30 3.29 5.51 11.59
C THR A 30 4.43 6.09 10.74
N ILE A 31 4.66 7.38 10.83
CA ILE A 31 5.84 8.01 10.24
C ILE A 31 7.08 7.56 11.02
N ARG A 32 8.11 7.10 10.30
CA ARG A 32 9.39 6.67 10.88
C ARG A 32 10.54 7.32 10.13
N GLU A 33 11.69 7.38 10.78
CA GLU A 33 12.94 7.75 10.10
C GLU A 33 13.40 6.60 9.24
N HIS A 34 13.91 6.92 8.04
CA HIS A 34 14.41 5.93 7.11
C HIS A 34 15.92 6.04 6.98
N ARG A 35 16.58 4.90 6.70
CA ARG A 35 18.04 4.81 6.62
C ARG A 35 18.65 5.65 5.50
N ASP A 36 17.83 6.06 4.51
CA ASP A 36 18.26 6.91 3.39
C ASP A 36 18.27 8.40 3.72
N GLY A 37 17.94 8.78 4.94
CA GLY A 37 17.90 10.18 5.37
C GLY A 37 16.85 11.02 4.66
N GLY A 38 15.83 10.41 4.09
CA GLY A 38 14.77 11.09 3.35
C GLY A 38 15.01 11.17 1.84
N ASN A 39 16.02 10.47 1.32
CA ASN A 39 16.36 10.52 -0.11
C ASN A 39 15.20 10.09 -1.00
N ALA A 40 14.51 8.99 -0.66
CA ALA A 40 13.41 8.48 -1.47
C ALA A 40 12.11 9.25 -1.30
N GLY A 41 11.67 9.47 -0.07
CA GLY A 41 10.32 10.01 0.21
C GLY A 41 10.28 11.46 0.65
N GLY A 42 11.43 12.08 0.89
CA GLY A 42 11.54 13.45 1.37
C GLY A 42 11.78 13.54 2.88
N ILE A 43 12.00 14.76 3.34
CA ILE A 43 12.28 15.06 4.74
C ILE A 43 11.05 15.70 5.36
N PHE A 44 10.44 15.02 6.32
CA PHE A 44 9.22 15.48 6.97
C PHE A 44 8.99 14.73 8.28
N ASN A 45 8.21 15.35 9.16
CA ASN A 45 7.77 14.74 10.42
C ASN A 45 6.26 14.57 10.46
N ARG A 46 5.53 15.16 9.50
CA ARG A 46 4.08 15.21 9.49
C ARG A 46 3.56 15.34 8.07
N TYR A 47 2.37 14.84 7.82
CA TYR A 47 1.62 15.09 6.58
C TYR A 47 0.60 16.20 6.76
N ASN A 48 0.31 16.91 5.66
CA ASN A 48 -0.92 17.68 5.52
C ASN A 48 -1.90 16.81 4.73
N VAL A 49 -2.88 16.22 5.40
CA VAL A 49 -3.90 15.40 4.76
C VAL A 49 -4.94 16.33 4.14
N ILE A 50 -5.07 16.29 2.81
CA ILE A 50 -5.97 17.15 2.05
C ILE A 50 -7.34 16.51 1.91
N ARG A 51 -7.39 15.19 1.66
CA ARG A 51 -8.62 14.46 1.40
C ARG A 51 -8.45 12.99 1.70
N ILE A 52 -9.49 12.36 2.23
CA ILE A 52 -9.60 10.91 2.35
C ILE A 52 -10.89 10.50 1.67
N GLN A 53 -10.79 9.60 0.70
CA GLN A 53 -11.94 9.08 -0.04
C GLN A 53 -12.03 7.57 0.14
N LYS A 54 -13.25 7.08 0.32
CA LYS A 54 -13.53 5.66 0.34
C LYS A 54 -13.73 5.17 -1.10
N VAL A 55 -13.06 4.07 -1.43
CA VAL A 55 -13.10 3.48 -2.78
C VAL A 55 -14.18 2.40 -2.80
N VAL A 56 -15.21 2.60 -3.59
CA VAL A 56 -16.35 1.67 -3.70
C VAL A 56 -16.40 1.09 -5.09
N ASN A 57 -16.19 -0.22 -5.21
CA ASN A 57 -16.29 -0.95 -6.46
C ASN A 57 -16.80 -2.36 -6.18
N LYS A 58 -18.01 -2.65 -6.66
CA LYS A 58 -18.69 -3.92 -6.41
C LYS A 58 -17.90 -5.12 -6.91
N LYS A 59 -17.40 -5.08 -8.14
CA LYS A 59 -16.65 -6.19 -8.75
C LYS A 59 -15.34 -6.46 -8.01
N LEU A 60 -14.61 -5.41 -7.65
CA LEU A 60 -13.37 -5.56 -6.90
C LEU A 60 -13.64 -6.14 -5.51
N ARG A 61 -14.72 -5.70 -4.87
CA ARG A 61 -15.11 -6.20 -3.55
C ARG A 61 -15.50 -7.68 -3.63
N GLU A 62 -16.25 -8.08 -4.65
CA GLU A 62 -16.64 -9.48 -4.84
C GLU A 62 -15.42 -10.38 -5.06
N ARG A 63 -14.45 -9.95 -5.89
CA ARG A 63 -13.21 -10.70 -6.11
C ARG A 63 -12.40 -10.84 -4.83
N PHE A 64 -12.31 -9.75 -4.07
CA PHE A 64 -11.62 -9.74 -2.77
C PHE A 64 -12.29 -10.69 -1.78
N CYS A 65 -13.60 -10.61 -1.63
CA CYS A 65 -14.37 -11.47 -0.70
C CYS A 65 -14.30 -12.94 -1.10
N HIS A 66 -14.37 -13.24 -2.40
CA HIS A 66 -14.26 -14.61 -2.90
C HIS A 66 -12.90 -15.21 -2.55
N ARG A 67 -11.81 -14.47 -2.82
CA ARG A 67 -10.47 -14.96 -2.48
C ARG A 67 -10.26 -15.08 -0.98
N GLN A 68 -10.79 -14.13 -0.21
CA GLN A 68 -10.71 -14.17 1.26
C GLN A 68 -11.34 -15.44 1.82
N LYS A 69 -12.45 -15.86 1.25
CA LYS A 69 -13.12 -17.12 1.66
C LYS A 69 -12.24 -18.32 1.37
N GLU A 70 -11.63 -18.39 0.18
CA GLU A 70 -10.71 -19.48 -0.17
C GLU A 70 -9.55 -19.54 0.83
N VAL A 71 -8.93 -18.40 1.10
CA VAL A 71 -7.81 -18.31 2.05
C VAL A 71 -8.24 -18.77 3.44
N SER A 72 -9.41 -18.36 3.89
CA SER A 72 -9.95 -18.74 5.18
C SER A 72 -10.13 -20.27 5.28
N GLU A 73 -10.68 -20.90 4.23
CA GLU A 73 -10.85 -22.35 4.18
C GLU A 73 -9.53 -23.12 4.22
N GLU A 74 -8.47 -22.54 3.68
CA GLU A 74 -7.12 -23.10 3.67
C GLU A 74 -6.33 -22.79 4.96
N ASN A 75 -6.87 -21.98 5.85
CA ASN A 75 -6.16 -21.49 7.04
C ASN A 75 -7.04 -21.52 8.31
N HIS A 76 -7.67 -22.66 8.58
CA HIS A 76 -8.45 -22.90 9.80
C HIS A 76 -9.52 -21.84 10.06
N ASN A 77 -10.19 -21.37 9.01
CA ASN A 77 -11.22 -20.33 9.04
C ASN A 77 -10.70 -18.94 9.44
N HIS A 78 -9.40 -18.69 9.25
CA HIS A 78 -8.78 -17.38 9.48
C HIS A 78 -8.25 -16.79 8.18
N HIS A 79 -8.86 -15.72 7.69
CA HIS A 79 -8.33 -15.02 6.53
C HIS A 79 -7.19 -14.06 6.88
N ASN A 80 -7.08 -13.68 8.15
CA ASN A 80 -5.99 -12.82 8.66
C ASN A 80 -5.89 -11.51 7.87
N GLU A 81 -6.95 -10.70 7.90
CA GLU A 81 -6.99 -9.40 7.25
C GLU A 81 -6.25 -8.36 8.06
N ARG A 82 -5.48 -7.53 7.39
CA ARG A 82 -4.80 -6.41 8.02
C ARG A 82 -4.92 -5.16 7.17
N MET A 83 -5.07 -4.00 7.82
CA MET A 83 -5.03 -2.70 7.13
C MET A 83 -3.59 -2.25 6.99
N LEU A 84 -3.16 -2.01 5.74
CA LEU A 84 -1.77 -1.67 5.40
C LEU A 84 -1.72 -0.59 4.33
N PHE A 85 -0.63 0.18 4.32
CA PHE A 85 -0.42 1.23 3.32
C PHE A 85 0.21 0.69 2.05
N HIS A 86 -0.11 1.31 0.93
CA HIS A 86 0.50 1.01 -0.37
C HIS A 86 0.81 2.30 -1.11
N GLY A 87 2.06 2.46 -1.53
CA GLY A 87 2.52 3.56 -2.36
C GLY A 87 2.91 3.05 -3.75
N SER A 88 2.49 3.77 -4.79
CA SER A 88 2.75 3.42 -6.18
C SER A 88 2.43 4.60 -7.09
N PRO A 89 3.14 4.74 -8.22
CA PRO A 89 2.72 5.68 -9.26
C PRO A 89 1.42 5.27 -9.96
N PHE A 90 0.94 4.03 -9.74
CA PHE A 90 -0.19 3.44 -10.46
C PHE A 90 -1.48 3.44 -9.65
N ILE A 91 -1.59 4.31 -8.67
CA ILE A 91 -2.77 4.43 -7.78
C ILE A 91 -4.06 4.57 -8.58
N ASN A 92 -4.06 5.41 -9.64
CA ASN A 92 -5.27 5.62 -10.44
C ASN A 92 -5.75 4.33 -11.12
N ALA A 93 -4.83 3.53 -11.63
CA ALA A 93 -5.19 2.23 -12.21
C ALA A 93 -5.69 1.26 -11.14
N ILE A 94 -5.09 1.25 -9.97
CA ILE A 94 -5.46 0.35 -8.87
C ILE A 94 -6.88 0.61 -8.38
N ILE A 95 -7.27 1.86 -8.19
CA ILE A 95 -8.63 2.17 -7.69
C ILE A 95 -9.72 1.84 -8.71
N HIS A 96 -9.41 1.79 -9.99
CA HIS A 96 -10.38 1.47 -11.05
C HIS A 96 -10.39 0.00 -11.46
N LYS A 97 -9.22 -0.65 -11.49
CA LYS A 97 -9.06 -2.02 -11.99
C LYS A 97 -8.66 -3.03 -10.90
N GLY A 98 -8.33 -2.55 -9.69
CA GLY A 98 -7.82 -3.39 -8.61
C GLY A 98 -6.33 -3.63 -8.70
N PHE A 99 -5.79 -4.24 -7.66
CA PHE A 99 -4.42 -4.70 -7.64
C PHE A 99 -4.25 -5.84 -8.66
N ASP A 100 -3.10 -5.85 -9.32
CA ASP A 100 -2.80 -6.82 -10.36
C ASP A 100 -1.35 -7.28 -10.19
N GLU A 101 -1.16 -8.58 -9.96
CA GLU A 101 0.17 -9.18 -9.80
C GLU A 101 1.04 -9.07 -11.04
N ARG A 102 0.45 -8.79 -12.22
CA ARG A 102 1.22 -8.51 -13.45
C ARG A 102 2.01 -7.20 -13.35
N HIS A 103 1.62 -6.31 -12.42
CA HIS A 103 2.32 -5.06 -12.15
C HIS A 103 3.18 -5.15 -10.88
N ALA A 104 3.55 -6.37 -10.48
CA ALA A 104 4.33 -6.61 -9.28
C ALA A 104 5.73 -6.00 -9.38
N TYR A 105 6.31 -5.69 -8.22
CA TYR A 105 7.68 -5.20 -8.13
C TYR A 105 8.66 -6.37 -8.23
N ILE A 106 9.15 -6.62 -9.46
CA ILE A 106 10.06 -7.76 -9.74
C ILE A 106 11.37 -7.64 -8.96
N GLY A 107 11.88 -6.43 -8.77
CA GLY A 107 13.14 -6.18 -8.04
C GLY A 107 13.04 -6.20 -6.53
N GLY A 108 11.86 -6.45 -5.95
CA GLY A 108 11.68 -6.48 -4.52
C GLY A 108 12.45 -7.58 -3.82
N MET A 109 12.78 -7.38 -2.53
CA MET A 109 13.57 -8.35 -1.75
C MET A 109 12.91 -9.73 -1.68
N PHE A 110 11.59 -9.80 -1.80
CA PHE A 110 10.80 -11.04 -1.69
C PHE A 110 10.18 -11.44 -3.04
N GLY A 111 10.74 -10.95 -4.13
CA GLY A 111 10.37 -11.31 -5.49
C GLY A 111 9.22 -10.50 -6.04
N ALA A 112 8.57 -11.06 -7.07
CA ALA A 112 7.54 -10.41 -7.88
C ALA A 112 6.19 -10.42 -7.15
N GLY A 113 6.08 -9.65 -6.09
CA GLY A 113 4.88 -9.47 -5.29
C GLY A 113 4.38 -8.04 -5.27
N ILE A 114 3.27 -7.85 -4.59
CA ILE A 114 2.68 -6.55 -4.30
C ILE A 114 3.00 -6.24 -2.84
N TYR A 115 3.66 -5.11 -2.60
CA TYR A 115 4.26 -4.75 -1.31
C TYR A 115 3.41 -3.75 -0.55
N PHE A 116 3.25 -3.99 0.74
CA PHE A 116 2.49 -3.15 1.68
C PHE A 116 3.32 -2.87 2.92
N ALA A 117 3.00 -1.80 3.63
CA ALA A 117 3.72 -1.40 4.84
C ALA A 117 2.77 -1.02 5.98
N GLU A 118 3.19 -1.30 7.21
CA GLU A 118 2.54 -0.76 8.42
C GLU A 118 2.85 0.72 8.58
N ASN A 119 4.03 1.13 8.11
CA ASN A 119 4.51 2.49 8.26
C ASN A 119 4.20 3.30 7.01
N SER A 120 3.35 4.33 7.16
CA SER A 120 2.96 5.19 6.04
C SER A 120 4.15 5.80 5.33
N SER A 121 5.19 6.18 6.08
CA SER A 121 6.39 6.78 5.52
C SER A 121 7.18 5.81 4.63
N LYS A 122 7.05 4.51 4.85
CA LYS A 122 7.62 3.49 3.95
C LYS A 122 6.90 3.49 2.60
N SER A 123 5.58 3.49 2.62
CA SER A 123 4.76 3.58 1.40
C SER A 123 4.99 4.90 0.66
N ASN A 124 5.19 5.99 1.37
CA ASN A 124 5.50 7.29 0.78
C ASN A 124 6.76 7.27 -0.09
N GLN A 125 7.73 6.40 0.23
CA GLN A 125 8.96 6.25 -0.58
C GLN A 125 8.69 5.78 -2.01
N TYR A 126 7.53 5.18 -2.27
CA TYR A 126 7.19 4.57 -3.57
C TYR A 126 6.15 5.34 -4.38
N VAL A 127 5.63 6.44 -3.83
CA VAL A 127 4.56 7.22 -4.50
C VAL A 127 4.99 7.73 -5.87
N TYR A 128 6.24 8.14 -6.03
CA TYR A 128 6.80 8.61 -7.30
C TYR A 128 7.68 7.56 -7.99
N GLY A 129 7.60 6.30 -7.57
CA GLY A 129 8.34 5.19 -8.15
C GLY A 129 9.30 4.56 -7.15
N ILE A 130 10.03 3.55 -7.62
CA ILE A 130 11.01 2.83 -6.82
C ILE A 130 12.12 3.81 -6.39
N GLY A 131 12.40 3.84 -5.09
CA GLY A 131 13.39 4.78 -4.53
C GLY A 131 12.97 6.25 -4.66
N GLY A 132 11.68 6.51 -4.89
CA GLY A 132 11.16 7.85 -5.14
C GLY A 132 11.27 8.30 -6.59
N GLY A 133 11.83 7.48 -7.47
CA GLY A 133 12.00 7.80 -8.89
C GLY A 133 12.71 9.13 -9.09
N THR A 134 12.16 9.98 -9.95
CA THR A 134 12.66 11.35 -10.17
C THR A 134 11.86 12.40 -9.39
N GLY A 135 11.03 11.96 -8.42
CA GLY A 135 10.20 12.84 -7.61
C GLY A 135 8.94 13.30 -8.33
N CYS A 136 8.39 14.44 -7.90
CA CYS A 136 7.15 14.95 -8.46
C CYS A 136 7.29 15.27 -9.96
N PRO A 137 6.21 15.10 -10.74
CA PRO A 137 6.26 15.37 -12.19
C PRO A 137 6.60 16.82 -12.52
N THR A 138 6.12 17.77 -11.71
CA THR A 138 6.26 19.21 -11.97
C THR A 138 7.67 19.73 -11.64
N HIS A 139 8.24 19.35 -10.50
CA HIS A 139 9.49 19.92 -9.98
C HIS A 139 10.66 18.95 -9.96
N LYS A 140 10.41 17.67 -10.27
CA LYS A 140 11.44 16.62 -10.19
C LYS A 140 12.10 16.56 -8.83
N ASP A 141 11.32 16.70 -7.78
CA ASP A 141 11.79 16.77 -6.41
C ASP A 141 11.13 15.67 -5.57
N ARG A 142 11.95 14.72 -5.09
CA ARG A 142 11.46 13.64 -4.22
C ARG A 142 11.00 14.16 -2.86
N SER A 143 11.47 15.32 -2.44
CA SER A 143 11.07 16.00 -1.20
C SER A 143 10.13 17.17 -1.44
N CYS A 144 9.41 17.19 -2.55
CA CYS A 144 8.50 18.31 -2.87
C CYS A 144 7.44 18.47 -1.77
N TYR A 145 7.30 19.70 -1.27
CA TYR A 145 6.32 20.10 -0.26
C TYR A 145 5.06 20.74 -0.87
N ILE A 146 5.05 20.91 -2.18
CA ILE A 146 3.99 21.62 -2.92
C ILE A 146 3.02 20.64 -3.56
N CYS A 147 3.54 19.69 -4.35
CA CYS A 147 2.72 18.77 -5.12
C CYS A 147 1.92 17.83 -4.22
N HIS A 148 0.68 17.55 -4.64
CA HIS A 148 -0.18 16.60 -3.96
C HIS A 148 0.25 15.18 -4.28
N ARG A 149 0.38 14.36 -3.24
CA ARG A 149 0.69 12.94 -3.32
C ARG A 149 -0.56 12.13 -3.01
N GLN A 150 -0.58 10.89 -3.47
CA GLN A 150 -1.63 9.95 -3.11
C GLN A 150 -1.04 8.62 -2.68
N MET A 151 -1.64 8.01 -1.65
CA MET A 151 -1.35 6.63 -1.26
C MET A 151 -2.65 5.94 -0.88
N LEU A 152 -2.62 4.64 -0.79
CA LEU A 152 -3.76 3.82 -0.42
C LEU A 152 -3.59 3.25 0.98
N PHE A 153 -4.69 3.16 1.71
CA PHE A 153 -4.79 2.38 2.94
C PHE A 153 -5.74 1.23 2.65
N CYS A 154 -5.22 -0.01 2.72
CA CYS A 154 -5.85 -1.16 2.06
C CYS A 154 -6.21 -2.26 3.04
N ARG A 155 -7.28 -2.99 2.72
CA ARG A 155 -7.56 -4.29 3.34
C ARG A 155 -6.68 -5.33 2.65
N VAL A 156 -5.86 -6.04 3.41
CA VAL A 156 -4.97 -7.07 2.86
C VAL A 156 -5.23 -8.41 3.54
N THR A 157 -5.56 -9.41 2.73
CA THR A 157 -5.76 -10.78 3.19
C THR A 157 -4.40 -11.46 3.23
N LEU A 158 -3.86 -11.67 4.42
CA LEU A 158 -2.55 -12.27 4.60
C LEU A 158 -2.61 -13.80 4.70
N GLY A 159 -3.72 -14.34 5.21
CA GLY A 159 -3.83 -15.77 5.46
C GLY A 159 -2.70 -16.28 6.34
N LYS A 160 -2.08 -17.40 5.94
CA LYS A 160 -0.89 -17.92 6.59
C LYS A 160 0.34 -17.24 6.01
N SER A 161 1.02 -16.44 6.82
CA SER A 161 2.20 -15.71 6.38
C SER A 161 3.48 -16.49 6.63
N PHE A 162 4.35 -16.49 5.62
CA PHE A 162 5.70 -17.02 5.75
C PHE A 162 6.61 -15.88 6.24
N LEU A 163 7.30 -16.11 7.36
CA LEU A 163 8.18 -15.10 7.96
C LEU A 163 9.59 -15.23 7.40
N GLN A 164 10.14 -14.12 6.89
CA GLN A 164 11.44 -14.08 6.26
C GLN A 164 12.25 -12.90 6.79
N PHE A 165 13.55 -13.13 7.07
CA PHE A 165 14.43 -12.11 7.63
C PHE A 165 15.47 -11.59 6.64
N SER A 166 15.67 -12.29 5.53
CA SER A 166 16.64 -11.94 4.49
C SER A 166 16.01 -12.02 3.11
N THR A 167 16.71 -11.46 2.11
CA THR A 167 16.25 -11.49 0.73
C THR A 167 16.00 -12.92 0.26
N MET A 168 14.82 -13.16 -0.31
CA MET A 168 14.44 -14.43 -0.91
C MET A 168 13.46 -14.16 -2.04
N LYS A 169 13.94 -14.23 -3.28
CA LYS A 169 13.14 -13.92 -4.48
C LYS A 169 12.14 -15.04 -4.75
N MET A 170 10.85 -14.72 -4.66
CA MET A 170 9.76 -15.68 -4.87
C MET A 170 8.82 -15.18 -5.98
N ALA A 171 8.24 -16.11 -6.74
CA ALA A 171 7.17 -15.79 -7.69
C ALA A 171 5.79 -15.97 -7.07
N HIS A 172 5.71 -16.77 -6.01
CA HIS A 172 4.47 -17.08 -5.27
C HIS A 172 4.81 -17.20 -3.79
N ALA A 173 3.78 -17.11 -2.93
CA ALA A 173 3.95 -17.49 -1.53
C ALA A 173 4.40 -18.96 -1.47
N PRO A 174 5.21 -19.36 -0.49
CA PRO A 174 5.60 -20.76 -0.33
C PRO A 174 4.40 -21.67 -0.20
N PRO A 175 4.51 -22.97 -0.57
CA PRO A 175 3.39 -23.90 -0.44
C PRO A 175 2.76 -23.86 0.96
N GLY A 176 1.43 -23.84 1.02
CA GLY A 176 0.69 -23.76 2.27
C GLY A 176 0.61 -22.36 2.87
N HIS A 177 1.15 -21.34 2.21
CA HIS A 177 1.15 -19.95 2.67
C HIS A 177 0.44 -19.05 1.67
N HIS A 178 0.01 -17.85 2.14
CA HIS A 178 -0.76 -16.90 1.33
C HIS A 178 -0.09 -15.54 1.22
N SER A 179 0.98 -15.32 1.97
CA SER A 179 1.73 -14.07 2.00
C SER A 179 3.12 -14.30 2.55
N VAL A 180 3.97 -13.29 2.41
CA VAL A 180 5.30 -13.25 3.02
C VAL A 180 5.37 -11.98 3.87
N ILE A 181 5.92 -12.11 5.07
CA ILE A 181 6.24 -10.96 5.91
C ILE A 181 7.76 -10.87 6.02
N GLY A 182 8.32 -9.81 5.44
CA GLY A 182 9.72 -9.46 5.65
C GLY A 182 9.87 -8.80 7.00
N ARG A 183 10.58 -9.46 7.92
CA ARG A 183 10.74 -9.00 9.30
C ARG A 183 11.96 -8.11 9.43
N PRO A 184 11.92 -7.08 10.31
CA PRO A 184 13.09 -6.26 10.58
C PRO A 184 14.26 -7.08 11.12
N SER A 185 15.48 -6.73 10.69
CA SER A 185 16.71 -7.34 11.19
C SER A 185 17.85 -6.33 11.09
N VAL A 186 18.93 -6.57 11.84
CA VAL A 186 20.07 -5.64 11.95
C VAL A 186 20.70 -5.31 10.60
N ASN A 187 20.89 -6.32 9.76
CA ASN A 187 21.52 -6.13 8.43
C ASN A 187 20.52 -6.24 7.28
N GLY A 188 19.23 -6.25 7.57
CA GLY A 188 18.15 -6.35 6.60
C GLY A 188 17.24 -5.13 6.65
N LEU A 189 15.93 -5.38 6.64
CA LEU A 189 14.92 -4.33 6.70
C LEU A 189 14.94 -3.59 8.04
N ALA A 190 14.74 -2.28 8.00
CA ALA A 190 14.49 -1.48 9.20
C ALA A 190 13.07 -1.69 9.71
N TYR A 191 12.12 -1.87 8.80
CA TYR A 191 10.69 -1.98 9.09
C TYR A 191 10.08 -3.12 8.30
N ALA A 192 8.99 -3.71 8.83
CA ALA A 192 8.32 -4.85 8.20
C ALA A 192 7.74 -4.51 6.82
N GLU A 193 7.84 -5.45 5.90
CA GLU A 193 7.16 -5.41 4.60
C GLU A 193 6.24 -6.62 4.46
N TYR A 194 5.05 -6.40 3.92
CA TYR A 194 4.03 -7.42 3.72
C TYR A 194 3.85 -7.62 2.23
N VAL A 195 3.95 -8.87 1.77
CA VAL A 195 3.95 -9.18 0.34
C VAL A 195 2.88 -10.19 0.02
N ILE A 196 2.03 -9.87 -0.95
CA ILE A 196 1.08 -10.83 -1.55
C ILE A 196 1.44 -11.02 -3.02
N TYR A 197 1.05 -12.17 -3.57
CA TYR A 197 1.41 -12.55 -4.94
C TYR A 197 0.17 -12.67 -5.84
N ARG A 198 -1.00 -12.35 -5.32
CA ARG A 198 -2.28 -12.36 -6.01
C ARG A 198 -3.02 -11.06 -5.72
N GLY A 199 -3.36 -10.33 -6.78
CA GLY A 199 -3.98 -9.01 -6.64
C GLY A 199 -5.30 -9.01 -5.89
N GLU A 200 -6.09 -10.09 -6.00
CA GLU A 200 -7.37 -10.20 -5.32
C GLU A 200 -7.25 -10.36 -3.79
N GLN A 201 -6.05 -10.50 -3.24
CA GLN A 201 -5.83 -10.51 -1.79
C GLN A 201 -5.73 -9.12 -1.17
N ALA A 202 -5.91 -8.06 -1.95
CA ALA A 202 -5.96 -6.71 -1.42
C ALA A 202 -7.13 -5.93 -2.03
N TYR A 203 -7.72 -5.05 -1.21
CA TYR A 203 -8.76 -4.12 -1.64
C TYR A 203 -8.35 -2.69 -1.25
N PRO A 204 -8.35 -1.74 -2.22
CA PRO A 204 -7.91 -0.37 -1.98
C PRO A 204 -9.01 0.46 -1.28
N GLU A 205 -9.16 0.30 0.04
CA GLU A 205 -10.28 0.84 0.81
C GLU A 205 -10.31 2.37 0.85
N TYR A 206 -9.14 3.00 1.09
CA TYR A 206 -9.05 4.46 1.24
C TYR A 206 -7.99 5.03 0.31
N LEU A 207 -8.37 6.08 -0.40
CA LEU A 207 -7.47 6.91 -1.20
C LEU A 207 -7.17 8.18 -0.41
N ILE A 208 -5.91 8.37 -0.05
CA ILE A 208 -5.47 9.51 0.75
C ILE A 208 -4.69 10.46 -0.15
N THR A 209 -5.17 11.71 -0.23
CA THR A 209 -4.48 12.81 -0.93
C THR A 209 -3.83 13.70 0.11
N TYR A 210 -2.52 13.94 -0.04
CA TYR A 210 -1.73 14.59 1.01
C TYR A 210 -0.51 15.30 0.45
N GLN A 211 0.10 16.11 1.30
CA GLN A 211 1.44 16.68 1.10
C GLN A 211 2.31 16.24 2.26
N ILE A 212 3.62 16.11 2.05
CA ILE A 212 4.56 16.09 3.16
C ILE A 212 4.77 17.54 3.61
N MET A 213 5.00 17.75 4.90
CA MET A 213 5.16 19.09 5.46
C MET A 213 6.62 19.37 5.77
N LYS A 214 7.07 20.55 5.40
CA LYS A 214 8.44 20.99 5.72
C LYS A 214 8.61 21.14 7.23
N PRO A 215 9.63 20.50 7.82
CA PRO A 215 9.88 20.59 9.26
C PRO A 215 10.19 22.01 9.72
#